data_1af52c60721af2df64e5f4f7a692477e
#
_entry.id   1af52c60721af2df64e5f4f7a692477e
#
_cell.length_a   1.000
_cell.length_b   1.000
_cell.length_c   1.000
_cell.angle_alpha   90.00
_cell.angle_beta   90.00
_cell.angle_gamma   90.00
#
_symmetry.space_group_name_H-M   'P 1'
#
loop_
_entity.id
_entity.type
_entity.pdbx_description
1 polymer ?
#
loop_
_entity_poly.entity_id
_entity_poly.type
_entity_poly.pdbx_seq_one_letter_code
_entity_poly.pdbx_strand_id
1 'polypeptide(L)'
;TKREKPGLFDDDIVYYWIDRRNKIRIASLKTRELKKYVGIVKKEGPINLLKNTGLDVDIIIKGKCEENDMVTAHVTDWKYTLPEGKVLKVIGNKDDANTQIHAILEEFNLPYYFSKKLIEEANKQSGKIVTEGNRKDLRETLTFTIDPADAKDFDDAISFKYKKNGNIETGVHIADVTHFLKEGSALDEEAKKRATSVYLSDRVVPMLPE
;
A
#
# COMPACT_ATOMS: atom_id res chain seq x y z
N THR A 1 -7.37 33.25 -31.81
CA THR A 1 -7.79 32.77 -30.51
C THR A 1 -7.11 31.45 -30.27
N LYS A 2 -6.07 31.42 -29.41
CA LYS A 2 -5.47 30.16 -28.88
C LYS A 2 -6.60 29.43 -28.16
N ARG A 3 -7.09 28.33 -28.73
CA ARG A 3 -7.89 27.35 -27.93
C ARG A 3 -6.96 26.81 -26.87
N GLU A 4 -7.19 27.21 -25.64
CA GLU A 4 -6.52 26.66 -24.49
C GLU A 4 -6.80 25.16 -24.46
N LYS A 5 -5.75 24.37 -24.45
CA LYS A 5 -5.86 22.93 -24.35
C LYS A 5 -6.34 22.60 -22.93
N PRO A 6 -7.26 21.66 -22.76
CA PRO A 6 -7.59 21.17 -21.44
C PRO A 6 -6.30 20.73 -20.75
N GLY A 7 -6.12 21.09 -19.48
CA GLY A 7 -5.01 20.61 -18.67
C GLY A 7 -4.98 19.10 -18.74
N LEU A 8 -3.89 18.54 -19.23
CA LEU A 8 -3.64 17.10 -19.24
C LEU A 8 -2.78 16.76 -18.04
N PHE A 9 -3.05 15.63 -17.44
CA PHE A 9 -2.31 15.11 -16.32
C PHE A 9 -1.72 13.74 -16.69
N ASP A 10 -0.73 13.30 -15.94
CA ASP A 10 -0.15 11.98 -16.12
C ASP A 10 -1.24 10.90 -16.03
N ASP A 11 -1.10 9.87 -16.86
CA ASP A 11 -2.04 8.75 -17.05
C ASP A 11 -3.38 9.10 -17.72
N ASP A 12 -3.58 10.34 -18.21
CA ASP A 12 -4.72 10.63 -19.06
C ASP A 12 -4.64 9.85 -20.37
N ILE A 13 -5.70 9.16 -20.75
CA ILE A 13 -5.84 8.53 -22.07
C ILE A 13 -6.49 9.55 -23.01
N VAL A 14 -5.80 9.86 -24.11
CA VAL A 14 -6.21 10.90 -25.04
C VAL A 14 -6.36 10.39 -26.47
N TYR A 15 -7.25 11.00 -27.23
CA TYR A 15 -7.23 10.89 -28.68
C TYR A 15 -6.24 11.91 -29.24
N TYR A 16 -5.40 11.47 -30.18
CA TYR A 16 -4.43 12.33 -30.83
C TYR A 16 -4.40 12.10 -32.33
N TRP A 17 -3.80 13.04 -33.07
CA TRP A 17 -3.42 12.87 -34.47
C TRP A 17 -2.00 13.39 -34.66
N ILE A 18 -1.38 12.94 -35.76
CA ILE A 18 -0.06 13.42 -36.16
C ILE A 18 -0.26 14.46 -37.27
N ASP A 19 0.26 15.66 -37.06
CA ASP A 19 0.14 16.73 -38.05
C ASP A 19 1.14 16.54 -39.22
N ARG A 20 1.00 17.36 -40.27
CA ARG A 20 1.87 17.31 -41.48
C ARG A 20 3.36 17.56 -41.19
N ARG A 21 3.71 18.04 -39.99
CA ARG A 21 5.08 18.26 -39.51
C ARG A 21 5.54 17.14 -38.58
N ASN A 22 4.86 16.01 -38.59
CA ASN A 22 5.13 14.84 -37.74
C ASN A 22 5.07 15.14 -36.24
N LYS A 23 4.24 16.09 -35.81
CA LYS A 23 4.03 16.45 -34.41
C LYS A 23 2.71 15.89 -33.91
N ILE A 24 2.74 15.32 -32.69
CA ILE A 24 1.54 14.85 -32.01
C ILE A 24 0.66 16.04 -31.62
N ARG A 25 -0.62 15.96 -31.95
CA ARG A 25 -1.67 16.92 -31.61
C ARG A 25 -2.77 16.21 -30.86
N ILE A 26 -3.05 16.63 -29.65
CA ILE A 26 -4.11 16.05 -28.84
C ILE A 26 -5.46 16.59 -29.32
N ALA A 27 -6.37 15.66 -29.63
CA ALA A 27 -7.73 15.99 -30.08
C ALA A 27 -8.65 16.22 -28.89
N SER A 28 -8.72 15.25 -27.99
CA SER A 28 -9.58 15.28 -26.81
C SER A 28 -9.10 14.28 -25.76
N LEU A 29 -9.53 14.49 -24.53
CA LEU A 29 -9.42 13.50 -23.46
C LEU A 29 -10.40 12.34 -23.76
N LYS A 30 -9.92 11.10 -23.70
CA LYS A 30 -10.73 9.89 -23.81
C LYS A 30 -11.24 9.46 -22.44
N THR A 31 -10.30 9.22 -21.53
CA THR A 31 -10.59 8.85 -20.15
C THR A 31 -9.56 9.46 -19.23
N ARG A 32 -10.00 9.79 -18.03
CA ARG A 32 -9.17 10.17 -16.90
C ARG A 32 -9.53 9.30 -15.73
N GLU A 33 -8.55 8.64 -15.17
CA GLU A 33 -8.76 7.87 -13.96
C GLU A 33 -9.10 8.80 -12.79
N LEU A 34 -10.12 8.42 -12.01
CA LEU A 34 -10.46 9.16 -10.79
C LEU A 34 -9.40 8.86 -9.72
N LYS A 35 -8.32 9.63 -9.75
CA LYS A 35 -7.27 9.49 -8.75
C LYS A 35 -7.68 10.11 -7.43
N LYS A 36 -7.27 9.43 -6.38
CA LYS A 36 -7.28 9.94 -5.02
C LYS A 36 -6.00 10.76 -4.82
N TYR A 37 -6.15 11.96 -4.30
CA TYR A 37 -5.04 12.86 -4.00
C TYR A 37 -4.92 13.04 -2.50
N VAL A 38 -3.71 13.01 -2.00
CA VAL A 38 -3.37 13.34 -0.62
C VAL A 38 -2.71 14.70 -0.60
N GLY A 39 -3.04 15.55 0.36
CA GLY A 39 -2.44 16.87 0.45
C GLY A 39 -2.80 17.59 1.75
N ILE A 40 -2.33 18.82 1.85
CA ILE A 40 -2.51 19.67 3.02
C ILE A 40 -3.57 20.74 2.71
N VAL A 41 -4.51 20.90 3.63
CA VAL A 41 -5.54 21.94 3.53
C VAL A 41 -4.96 23.31 3.85
N LYS A 42 -5.19 24.25 2.93
CA LYS A 42 -4.94 25.68 3.12
C LYS A 42 -6.21 26.47 2.89
N LYS A 43 -6.55 27.35 3.82
CA LYS A 43 -7.70 28.24 3.71
C LYS A 43 -7.32 29.54 3.03
N GLU A 44 -7.96 29.87 1.91
CA GLU A 44 -7.83 31.17 1.25
C GLU A 44 -9.20 31.85 1.19
N GLY A 45 -9.48 32.69 2.20
CA GLY A 45 -10.79 33.27 2.42
C GLY A 45 -11.86 32.18 2.67
N PRO A 46 -12.93 32.13 1.85
CA PRO A 46 -13.99 31.14 2.01
C PRO A 46 -13.67 29.78 1.35
N ILE A 47 -12.50 29.64 0.74
CA ILE A 47 -12.14 28.48 -0.09
C ILE A 47 -11.10 27.64 0.65
N ASN A 48 -11.29 26.31 0.65
CA ASN A 48 -10.28 25.37 1.05
C ASN A 48 -9.52 24.88 -0.18
N LEU A 49 -8.20 25.01 -0.17
CA LEU A 49 -7.30 24.49 -1.20
C LEU A 49 -6.56 23.27 -0.67
N LEU A 50 -6.44 22.24 -1.49
CA LEU A 50 -5.57 21.11 -1.23
C LEU A 50 -4.25 21.33 -1.97
N LYS A 51 -3.17 21.44 -1.21
CA LYS A 51 -1.80 21.69 -1.69
C LYS A 51 -0.92 20.47 -1.50
N ASN A 52 0.21 20.45 -2.18
CA ASN A 52 1.20 19.37 -2.12
C ASN A 52 0.65 17.99 -2.54
N THR A 53 -0.17 17.97 -3.57
CA THR A 53 -0.81 16.74 -4.10
C THR A 53 0.02 16.02 -5.16
N GLY A 54 1.22 16.50 -5.47
CA GLY A 54 2.01 16.05 -6.63
C GLY A 54 1.52 16.62 -7.97
N LEU A 55 0.43 17.41 -7.97
CA LEU A 55 -0.02 18.16 -9.14
C LEU A 55 0.64 19.54 -9.18
N ASP A 56 0.83 20.07 -10.38
CA ASP A 56 1.32 21.45 -10.60
C ASP A 56 0.28 22.53 -10.23
N VAL A 57 -0.91 22.13 -9.84
CA VAL A 57 -2.02 23.00 -9.48
C VAL A 57 -2.67 22.57 -8.18
N ASP A 58 -3.18 23.57 -7.43
CA ASP A 58 -3.96 23.32 -6.23
C ASP A 58 -5.37 22.82 -6.60
N ILE A 59 -6.00 22.07 -5.69
CA ILE A 59 -7.37 21.56 -5.86
C ILE A 59 -8.30 22.31 -4.90
N ILE A 60 -9.37 22.93 -5.42
CA ILE A 60 -10.44 23.47 -4.56
C ILE A 60 -11.20 22.28 -3.98
N ILE A 61 -11.24 22.16 -2.66
CA ILE A 61 -11.90 21.03 -2.00
C ILE A 61 -13.15 21.47 -1.22
N LYS A 62 -14.16 20.63 -1.28
CA LYS A 62 -15.42 20.76 -0.51
C LYS A 62 -15.52 19.61 0.47
N GLY A 63 -15.88 19.91 1.71
CA GLY A 63 -16.03 18.93 2.78
C GLY A 63 -15.59 19.50 4.13
N LYS A 64 -15.78 18.71 5.17
CA LYS A 64 -15.41 19.10 6.53
C LYS A 64 -13.90 18.86 6.70
N CYS A 65 -13.14 19.93 6.84
CA CYS A 65 -11.71 19.91 7.11
C CYS A 65 -11.27 21.25 7.70
N GLU A 66 -10.15 21.27 8.39
CA GLU A 66 -9.56 22.46 9.01
C GLU A 66 -8.23 22.84 8.34
N GLU A 67 -7.79 24.07 8.61
CA GLU A 67 -6.46 24.55 8.19
C GLU A 67 -5.36 23.62 8.72
N ASN A 68 -4.41 23.23 7.86
CA ASN A 68 -3.32 22.31 8.14
C ASN A 68 -3.72 20.83 8.36
N ASP A 69 -4.97 20.46 8.09
CA ASP A 69 -5.30 19.04 7.98
C ASP A 69 -4.61 18.43 6.77
N MET A 70 -4.14 17.21 6.92
CA MET A 70 -3.83 16.31 5.80
C MET A 70 -5.09 15.51 5.46
N VAL A 71 -5.49 15.55 4.21
CA VAL A 71 -6.72 14.90 3.77
C VAL A 71 -6.50 14.12 2.50
N THR A 72 -7.34 13.10 2.30
CA THR A 72 -7.53 12.50 0.98
C THR A 72 -8.75 13.13 0.32
N ALA A 73 -8.62 13.45 -0.96
CA ALA A 73 -9.71 13.98 -1.76
C ALA A 73 -9.73 13.32 -3.15
N HIS A 74 -10.89 13.29 -3.80
CA HIS A 74 -10.96 12.97 -5.23
C HIS A 74 -11.44 14.20 -6.00
N VAL A 75 -10.92 14.38 -7.20
CA VAL A 75 -11.33 15.46 -8.09
C VAL A 75 -12.65 15.07 -8.75
N THR A 76 -13.62 15.96 -8.63
CA THR A 76 -14.96 15.78 -9.22
C THR A 76 -15.18 16.59 -10.50
N ASP A 77 -14.42 17.68 -10.64
CA ASP A 77 -14.51 18.57 -11.81
C ASP A 77 -13.13 19.14 -12.15
N TRP A 78 -12.69 18.93 -13.39
CA TRP A 78 -11.42 19.40 -13.92
C TRP A 78 -11.62 20.69 -14.71
N LYS A 79 -11.74 21.81 -13.99
CA LYS A 79 -11.83 23.14 -14.60
C LYS A 79 -10.45 23.61 -15.09
N TYR A 80 -10.48 24.50 -16.08
CA TYR A 80 -9.25 25.02 -16.72
C TYR A 80 -8.33 25.80 -15.79
N THR A 81 -8.86 26.36 -14.71
CA THR A 81 -8.09 27.19 -13.78
C THR A 81 -7.65 26.41 -12.55
N LEU A 82 -8.60 25.83 -11.81
CA LEU A 82 -8.37 25.00 -10.65
C LEU A 82 -9.37 23.86 -10.64
N PRO A 83 -8.93 22.61 -10.47
CA PRO A 83 -9.82 21.48 -10.30
C PRO A 83 -10.62 21.59 -9.01
N GLU A 84 -11.85 21.09 -9.02
CA GLU A 84 -12.69 20.98 -7.82
C GLU A 84 -12.77 19.53 -7.37
N GLY A 85 -12.70 19.31 -6.06
CA GLY A 85 -12.75 17.97 -5.46
C GLY A 85 -13.57 17.93 -4.17
N LYS A 86 -13.74 16.71 -3.68
CA LYS A 86 -14.39 16.43 -2.40
C LYS A 86 -13.43 15.71 -1.46
N VAL A 87 -13.42 16.13 -0.20
CA VAL A 87 -12.72 15.42 0.87
C VAL A 87 -13.36 14.04 1.05
N LEU A 88 -12.55 13.00 0.99
CA LEU A 88 -12.93 11.62 1.28
C LEU A 88 -12.70 11.29 2.75
N LYS A 89 -11.54 11.73 3.27
CA LYS A 89 -11.11 11.40 4.63
C LYS A 89 -10.17 12.50 5.14
N VAL A 90 -10.33 12.88 6.38
CA VAL A 90 -9.34 13.63 7.15
C VAL A 90 -8.40 12.61 7.80
N ILE A 91 -7.10 12.73 7.53
CA ILE A 91 -6.08 11.84 8.09
C ILE A 91 -5.68 12.34 9.47
N GLY A 92 -5.43 13.64 9.60
CA GLY A 92 -5.05 14.31 10.83
C GLY A 92 -4.33 15.63 10.55
N ASN A 93 -3.71 16.22 11.57
CA ASN A 93 -2.94 17.45 11.41
C ASN A 93 -1.55 17.16 10.80
N LYS A 94 -1.09 18.02 9.89
CA LYS A 94 0.19 17.86 9.18
C LYS A 94 1.43 17.81 10.09
N ASP A 95 1.35 18.38 11.28
CA ASP A 95 2.46 18.47 12.23
C ASP A 95 2.58 17.22 13.13
N ASP A 96 1.61 16.30 13.03
CA ASP A 96 1.66 15.00 13.69
C ASP A 96 2.39 13.96 12.82
N ALA A 97 3.44 13.36 13.36
CA ALA A 97 4.26 12.38 12.65
C ALA A 97 3.46 11.14 12.20
N ASN A 98 2.51 10.67 13.01
CA ASN A 98 1.66 9.55 12.66
C ASN A 98 0.73 9.88 11.48
N THR A 99 0.23 11.12 11.42
CA THR A 99 -0.55 11.63 10.29
C THR A 99 0.28 11.65 9.01
N GLN A 100 1.54 12.05 9.07
CA GLN A 100 2.43 12.05 7.90
C GLN A 100 2.65 10.64 7.34
N ILE A 101 2.86 9.66 8.22
CA ILE A 101 3.00 8.25 7.81
C ILE A 101 1.70 7.74 7.18
N HIS A 102 0.55 8.01 7.80
CA HIS A 102 -0.75 7.62 7.24
C HIS A 102 -1.05 8.30 5.91
N ALA A 103 -0.57 9.53 5.69
CA ALA A 103 -0.67 10.22 4.42
C ALA A 103 0.10 9.47 3.32
N ILE A 104 1.31 9.01 3.61
CA ILE A 104 2.10 8.16 2.69
C ILE A 104 1.35 6.87 2.38
N LEU A 105 0.81 6.19 3.39
CA LEU A 105 0.04 4.96 3.18
C LEU A 105 -1.18 5.20 2.28
N GLU A 106 -1.87 6.31 2.46
CA GLU A 106 -3.02 6.71 1.63
C GLU A 106 -2.60 7.09 0.20
N GLU A 107 -1.47 7.77 0.01
CA GLU A 107 -0.93 8.17 -1.28
C GLU A 107 -0.58 6.95 -2.14
N PHE A 108 0.09 5.97 -1.54
CA PHE A 108 0.46 4.73 -2.21
C PHE A 108 -0.64 3.66 -2.20
N ASN A 109 -1.84 3.98 -1.70
CA ASN A 109 -2.96 3.03 -1.55
C ASN A 109 -2.59 1.76 -0.76
N LEU A 110 -1.71 1.88 0.23
CA LEU A 110 -1.31 0.76 1.07
C LEU A 110 -2.41 0.45 2.10
N PRO A 111 -2.98 -0.76 2.09
CA PRO A 111 -4.04 -1.14 3.01
C PRO A 111 -3.44 -1.49 4.38
N TYR A 112 -3.53 -0.59 5.33
CA TYR A 112 -2.93 -0.74 6.67
C TYR A 112 -3.89 -1.27 7.76
N TYR A 113 -5.11 -1.62 7.37
CA TYR A 113 -6.07 -2.30 8.24
C TYR A 113 -6.53 -3.60 7.63
N PHE A 114 -6.75 -4.61 8.48
CA PHE A 114 -7.47 -5.82 8.11
C PHE A 114 -8.92 -5.73 8.58
N SER A 115 -9.83 -6.34 7.84
CA SER A 115 -11.20 -6.46 8.28
C SER A 115 -11.29 -7.39 9.51
N LYS A 116 -12.28 -7.16 10.37
CA LYS A 116 -12.52 -8.04 11.53
C LYS A 116 -12.63 -9.51 11.13
N LYS A 117 -13.27 -9.80 10.01
CA LYS A 117 -13.42 -11.14 9.47
C LYS A 117 -12.08 -11.81 9.16
N LEU A 118 -11.14 -11.06 8.58
CA LEU A 118 -9.80 -11.58 8.26
C LEU A 118 -8.99 -11.86 9.55
N ILE A 119 -9.07 -10.96 10.54
CA ILE A 119 -8.43 -11.18 11.85
C ILE A 119 -9.01 -12.41 12.52
N GLU A 120 -10.32 -12.60 12.53
CA GLU A 120 -10.98 -13.78 13.10
C GLU A 120 -10.59 -15.06 12.36
N GLU A 121 -10.42 -15.02 11.05
CA GLU A 121 -9.97 -16.16 10.25
C GLU A 121 -8.52 -16.52 10.57
N ALA A 122 -7.62 -15.53 10.65
CA ALA A 122 -6.24 -15.73 11.04
C ALA A 122 -6.14 -16.35 12.45
N ASN A 123 -6.87 -15.80 13.42
CA ASN A 123 -6.89 -16.32 14.79
C ASN A 123 -7.38 -17.78 14.90
N LYS A 124 -8.26 -18.24 14.00
CA LYS A 124 -8.69 -19.64 13.95
C LYS A 124 -7.58 -20.58 13.47
N GLN A 125 -6.61 -20.08 12.72
CA GLN A 125 -5.47 -20.87 12.23
C GLN A 125 -4.30 -20.85 13.24
N SER A 126 -4.22 -19.85 14.09
CA SER A 126 -3.17 -19.69 15.10
C SER A 126 -3.12 -20.90 16.05
N GLY A 127 -1.91 -21.37 16.35
CA GLY A 127 -1.67 -22.47 17.31
C GLY A 127 -1.98 -23.88 16.81
N LYS A 128 -2.46 -24.06 15.58
CA LYS A 128 -2.69 -25.40 15.02
C LYS A 128 -1.40 -25.99 14.46
N ILE A 129 -0.71 -26.73 15.28
CA ILE A 129 0.42 -27.56 14.83
C ILE A 129 -0.15 -28.87 14.30
N VAL A 130 0.01 -29.13 13.01
CA VAL A 130 -0.39 -30.37 12.37
C VAL A 130 0.85 -31.24 12.20
N THR A 131 0.84 -32.40 12.83
CA THR A 131 1.93 -33.40 12.75
C THR A 131 1.60 -34.54 11.76
N GLU A 132 0.52 -34.39 11.00
CA GLU A 132 0.02 -35.44 10.11
C GLU A 132 0.71 -35.39 8.72
N GLY A 133 0.72 -36.56 8.06
CA GLY A 133 1.26 -36.72 6.70
C GLY A 133 2.77 -36.95 6.67
N ASN A 134 3.44 -36.49 5.62
CA ASN A 134 4.90 -36.67 5.41
C ASN A 134 5.77 -35.67 6.19
N ARG A 135 5.23 -35.03 7.23
CA ARG A 135 5.99 -34.07 8.03
C ARG A 135 6.95 -34.82 8.99
N LYS A 136 8.21 -34.40 8.97
CA LYS A 136 9.23 -34.91 9.89
C LYS A 136 9.28 -34.03 11.12
N ASP A 137 9.21 -34.64 12.29
CA ASP A 137 9.40 -33.96 13.56
C ASP A 137 10.91 -33.69 13.81
N LEU A 138 11.27 -32.41 13.85
CA LEU A 138 12.63 -31.94 14.08
C LEU A 138 12.78 -31.15 15.39
N ARG A 139 11.80 -31.22 16.31
CA ARG A 139 11.81 -30.45 17.58
C ARG A 139 12.99 -30.79 18.49
N GLU A 140 13.53 -32.02 18.38
CA GLU A 140 14.73 -32.44 19.10
C GLU A 140 16.05 -32.15 18.35
N THR A 141 15.98 -31.53 17.15
CA THR A 141 17.16 -31.17 16.38
C THR A 141 17.57 -29.74 16.74
N LEU A 142 18.86 -29.54 17.08
CA LEU A 142 19.38 -28.21 17.36
C LEU A 142 19.16 -27.31 16.12
N THR A 143 18.32 -26.35 16.28
CA THR A 143 17.90 -25.43 15.22
C THR A 143 17.92 -24.01 15.77
N PHE A 144 18.43 -23.05 14.98
CA PHE A 144 18.48 -21.64 15.40
C PHE A 144 18.32 -20.72 14.19
N THR A 145 17.94 -19.48 14.46
CA THR A 145 17.87 -18.37 13.49
C THR A 145 18.99 -17.38 13.75
N ILE A 146 19.33 -16.57 12.75
CA ILE A 146 20.34 -15.49 12.86
C ILE A 146 19.70 -14.22 12.32
N ASP A 147 18.95 -13.55 13.17
CA ASP A 147 18.18 -12.36 12.82
C ASP A 147 18.64 -11.14 13.63
N PRO A 148 18.32 -9.91 13.17
CA PRO A 148 18.44 -8.72 14.00
C PRO A 148 17.65 -8.84 15.30
N ALA A 149 18.11 -8.18 16.36
CA ALA A 149 17.49 -8.28 17.69
C ALA A 149 16.03 -7.77 17.74
N ASP A 150 15.64 -6.94 16.78
CA ASP A 150 14.32 -6.35 16.62
C ASP A 150 13.46 -7.05 15.55
N ALA A 151 13.95 -8.16 14.97
CA ALA A 151 13.19 -8.95 14.02
C ALA A 151 11.91 -9.50 14.67
N LYS A 152 10.80 -9.42 13.93
CA LYS A 152 9.49 -9.89 14.40
C LYS A 152 9.02 -11.14 13.69
N ASP A 153 9.56 -11.40 12.51
CA ASP A 153 9.27 -12.51 11.61
C ASP A 153 10.55 -13.32 11.37
N PHE A 154 10.54 -14.56 11.80
CA PHE A 154 11.66 -15.50 11.63
C PHE A 154 11.30 -16.41 10.45
N ASP A 155 11.76 -16.05 9.25
CA ASP A 155 11.39 -16.78 8.04
C ASP A 155 12.27 -18.01 7.82
N ASP A 156 13.52 -18.00 8.25
CA ASP A 156 14.49 -19.07 8.04
C ASP A 156 15.24 -19.48 9.30
N ALA A 157 15.64 -20.74 9.30
CA ALA A 157 16.43 -21.32 10.37
C ALA A 157 17.42 -22.34 9.82
N ILE A 158 18.48 -22.61 10.60
CA ILE A 158 19.52 -23.56 10.26
C ILE A 158 19.60 -24.63 11.34
N SER A 159 19.80 -25.89 10.93
CA SER A 159 20.11 -26.99 11.84
C SER A 159 21.39 -27.72 11.44
N PHE A 160 22.05 -28.33 12.42
CA PHE A 160 23.24 -29.11 12.21
C PHE A 160 23.16 -30.49 12.91
N LYS A 161 23.69 -31.49 12.22
CA LYS A 161 23.85 -32.83 12.81
C LYS A 161 25.17 -33.43 12.34
N TYR A 162 26.01 -33.81 13.29
CA TYR A 162 27.23 -34.56 12.98
C TYR A 162 26.91 -36.03 12.70
N LYS A 163 27.37 -36.53 11.57
CA LYS A 163 27.23 -37.93 11.16
C LYS A 163 28.42 -38.77 11.64
N LYS A 164 28.21 -40.10 11.83
CA LYS A 164 29.25 -41.02 12.23
C LYS A 164 30.43 -41.09 11.27
N ASN A 165 30.24 -40.74 10.00
CA ASN A 165 31.28 -40.72 8.96
C ASN A 165 32.09 -39.42 8.94
N GLY A 166 31.94 -38.54 9.92
CA GLY A 166 32.60 -37.23 9.99
C GLY A 166 31.96 -36.11 9.17
N ASN A 167 30.92 -36.38 8.39
CA ASN A 167 30.20 -35.37 7.67
C ASN A 167 29.23 -34.60 8.58
N ILE A 168 28.94 -33.37 8.20
CA ILE A 168 27.91 -32.55 8.82
C ILE A 168 26.71 -32.51 7.88
N GLU A 169 25.54 -32.88 8.43
CA GLU A 169 24.26 -32.63 7.77
C GLU A 169 23.76 -31.26 8.20
N THR A 170 23.59 -30.38 7.24
CA THR A 170 23.03 -29.04 7.46
C THR A 170 21.61 -29.01 6.91
N GLY A 171 20.65 -28.59 7.73
CA GLY A 171 19.30 -28.30 7.29
C GLY A 171 19.09 -26.80 7.14
N VAL A 172 18.40 -26.40 6.07
CA VAL A 172 17.87 -25.04 5.89
C VAL A 172 16.34 -25.16 5.96
N HIS A 173 15.74 -24.42 6.85
CA HIS A 173 14.32 -24.52 7.16
C HIS A 173 13.67 -23.18 6.86
N ILE A 174 12.59 -23.19 6.08
CA ILE A 174 11.81 -21.98 5.75
C ILE A 174 10.43 -22.12 6.36
N ALA A 175 9.89 -21.02 6.92
CA ALA A 175 8.56 -20.98 7.48
C ALA A 175 7.51 -21.39 6.44
N ASP A 176 6.71 -22.43 6.75
CA ASP A 176 5.66 -22.92 5.85
C ASP A 176 4.35 -22.15 6.06
N VAL A 177 4.32 -20.90 5.61
CA VAL A 177 3.15 -20.02 5.72
C VAL A 177 1.93 -20.66 5.02
N THR A 178 2.15 -21.40 3.93
CA THR A 178 1.07 -22.04 3.16
C THR A 178 0.35 -23.14 3.92
N HIS A 179 0.95 -23.67 4.99
CA HIS A 179 0.29 -24.59 5.89
C HIS A 179 -0.96 -23.97 6.56
N PHE A 180 -0.90 -22.70 6.87
CA PHE A 180 -1.99 -21.94 7.51
C PHE A 180 -2.89 -21.24 6.50
N LEU A 181 -2.42 -21.03 5.28
CA LEU A 181 -3.08 -20.28 4.24
C LEU A 181 -3.66 -21.20 3.16
N LYS A 182 -4.99 -21.38 3.18
CA LYS A 182 -5.65 -22.20 2.15
C LYS A 182 -5.84 -21.39 0.89
N GLU A 183 -5.46 -21.95 -0.25
CA GLU A 183 -5.70 -21.34 -1.56
C GLU A 183 -7.18 -21.02 -1.76
N GLY A 184 -7.48 -19.79 -2.25
CA GLY A 184 -8.83 -19.28 -2.44
C GLY A 184 -9.55 -18.85 -1.16
N SER A 185 -8.91 -18.92 0.02
CA SER A 185 -9.47 -18.37 1.26
C SER A 185 -9.47 -16.84 1.25
N ALA A 186 -10.23 -16.22 2.14
CA ALA A 186 -10.25 -14.76 2.24
C ALA A 186 -8.88 -14.18 2.64
N LEU A 187 -8.10 -14.92 3.44
CA LEU A 187 -6.71 -14.55 3.76
C LEU A 187 -5.79 -14.62 2.55
N ASP A 188 -5.92 -15.67 1.72
CA ASP A 188 -5.15 -15.83 0.49
C ASP A 188 -5.45 -14.71 -0.53
N GLU A 189 -6.72 -14.38 -0.72
CA GLU A 189 -7.12 -13.29 -1.59
C GLU A 189 -6.63 -11.91 -1.09
N GLU A 190 -6.65 -11.69 0.23
CA GLU A 190 -6.09 -10.46 0.79
C GLU A 190 -4.56 -10.42 0.65
N ALA A 191 -3.87 -11.55 0.87
CA ALA A 191 -2.43 -11.65 0.68
C ALA A 191 -2.02 -11.39 -0.77
N LYS A 192 -2.73 -11.95 -1.75
CA LYS A 192 -2.53 -11.68 -3.19
C LYS A 192 -2.72 -10.21 -3.51
N LYS A 193 -3.73 -9.57 -2.92
CA LYS A 193 -4.01 -8.15 -3.14
C LYS A 193 -2.91 -7.25 -2.55
N ARG A 194 -2.36 -7.61 -1.39
CA ARG A 194 -1.26 -6.86 -0.75
C ARG A 194 0.08 -7.15 -1.40
N ALA A 195 0.28 -8.35 -1.89
CA ALA A 195 1.46 -8.86 -2.58
C ALA A 195 2.74 -8.97 -1.73
N THR A 196 2.94 -8.08 -0.76
CA THR A 196 4.13 -8.05 0.11
C THR A 196 3.82 -7.33 1.42
N SER A 197 4.65 -7.52 2.43
CA SER A 197 4.73 -6.62 3.57
C SER A 197 5.55 -5.39 3.21
N VAL A 198 5.18 -4.22 3.73
CA VAL A 198 5.89 -2.96 3.50
C VAL A 198 6.44 -2.47 4.83
N TYR A 199 7.76 -2.35 4.92
CA TYR A 199 8.46 -1.90 6.11
C TYR A 199 8.68 -0.39 6.04
N LEU A 200 8.11 0.32 7.01
CA LEU A 200 8.35 1.74 7.24
C LEU A 200 9.34 1.91 8.39
N SER A 201 9.81 3.13 8.62
CA SER A 201 10.81 3.42 9.65
C SER A 201 10.37 3.07 11.07
N ASP A 202 9.05 3.09 11.35
CA ASP A 202 8.48 2.93 12.69
C ASP A 202 7.44 1.79 12.79
N ARG A 203 7.03 1.23 11.66
CA ARG A 203 5.98 0.18 11.60
C ARG A 203 6.07 -0.66 10.35
N VAL A 204 5.36 -1.77 10.37
CA VAL A 204 5.16 -2.63 9.21
C VAL A 204 3.69 -2.56 8.77
N VAL A 205 3.46 -2.55 7.45
CA VAL A 205 2.16 -2.83 6.84
C VAL A 205 2.21 -4.29 6.38
N PRO A 206 1.73 -5.24 7.17
CA PRO A 206 1.97 -6.65 6.91
C PRO A 206 1.07 -7.17 5.78
N MET A 207 1.57 -8.20 5.07
CA MET A 207 0.80 -8.90 4.04
C MET A 207 -0.33 -9.74 4.63
N LEU A 208 -0.12 -10.31 5.81
CA LEU A 208 -1.07 -11.12 6.56
C LEU A 208 -1.28 -10.54 7.97
N PRO A 209 -2.43 -10.79 8.63
CA PRO A 209 -2.62 -10.43 10.03
C PRO A 209 -1.58 -11.10 10.94
N GLU A 210 -1.04 -10.33 11.89
CA GLU A 210 -0.12 -10.82 12.92
C GLU A 210 -0.86 -11.65 13.99
#